data_8cefc2cef01e97c203e624cb543a631a
#
_entry.id   8cefc2cef01e97c203e624cb543a631a
#
_cell.length_a   1.000
_cell.length_b   1.000
_cell.length_c   1.000
_cell.angle_alpha   90.00
_cell.angle_beta   90.00
_cell.angle_gamma   90.00
#
_symmetry.space_group_name_H-M   'P 1'
#
loop_
_entity.id
_entity.type
_entity.pdbx_description
1 polymer ?
#
loop_
_entity_poly.entity_id
_entity_poly.type
_entity_poly.pdbx_seq_one_letter_code
_entity_poly.pdbx_strand_id
1 'polypeptide(L)'
;MILDTNALSAFVEGDPGVGETLRREARAAIPVIVLGEFRYGIAESRHRAAYAEWLEAHLPYFEVLDVTDATTVAYAGLRVALRRSGRPIPANDAWIAALALQHSLAVLSRDEHFDVVPGLDRRTW
;
A
#
# COMPACT_ATOMS: atom_id res chain seq x y z
N MET A 1 -9.10 -3.55 -1.24
CA MET A 1 -8.33 -2.72 -0.27
C MET A 1 -6.86 -3.00 -0.44
N ILE A 2 -6.07 -2.00 -0.73
CA ILE A 2 -4.61 -2.06 -0.75
C ILE A 2 -4.09 -1.68 0.63
N LEU A 3 -3.14 -2.45 1.17
CA LEU A 3 -2.41 -2.06 2.37
C LEU A 3 -1.18 -1.25 1.97
N ASP A 4 -1.08 -0.03 2.53
CA ASP A 4 0.17 0.72 2.54
C ASP A 4 1.13 0.15 3.58
N THR A 5 2.39 0.56 3.54
CA THR A 5 3.43 0.03 4.42
C THR A 5 3.09 0.20 5.90
N ASN A 6 2.53 1.35 6.30
CA ASN A 6 2.12 1.56 7.69
C ASN A 6 0.95 0.65 8.11
N ALA A 7 0.02 0.35 7.21
CA ALA A 7 -1.06 -0.61 7.48
C ALA A 7 -0.53 -2.04 7.59
N LEU A 8 0.38 -2.44 6.69
CA LEU A 8 0.99 -3.76 6.76
C LEU A 8 1.78 -3.93 8.07
N SER A 9 2.58 -2.94 8.45
CA SER A 9 3.35 -2.97 9.71
C SER A 9 2.42 -3.08 10.92
N ALA A 10 1.35 -2.29 10.98
CA ALA A 10 0.38 -2.35 12.05
C ALA A 10 -0.31 -3.73 12.12
N PHE A 11 -0.63 -4.31 10.95
CA PHE A 11 -1.23 -5.64 10.89
C PHE A 11 -0.29 -6.73 11.41
N VAL A 12 0.98 -6.68 11.02
CA VAL A 12 2.03 -7.61 11.51
C VAL A 12 2.19 -7.51 13.04
N GLU A 13 2.09 -6.30 13.57
CA GLU A 13 2.16 -6.04 15.02
C GLU A 13 0.88 -6.38 15.77
N GLY A 14 -0.16 -6.83 15.07
CA GLY A 14 -1.40 -7.30 15.67
C GLY A 14 -2.41 -6.20 15.99
N ASP A 15 -2.34 -5.05 15.31
CA ASP A 15 -3.34 -3.99 15.49
C ASP A 15 -4.75 -4.50 15.13
N PRO A 16 -5.69 -4.54 16.10
CA PRO A 16 -7.02 -5.11 15.85
C PRO A 16 -7.86 -4.28 14.87
N GLY A 17 -7.60 -2.99 14.76
CA GLY A 17 -8.33 -2.09 13.85
C GLY A 17 -8.06 -2.43 12.38
N VAL A 18 -6.80 -2.72 12.03
CA VAL A 18 -6.45 -3.18 10.68
C VAL A 18 -7.12 -4.51 10.37
N GLY A 19 -7.00 -5.47 11.27
CA GLY A 19 -7.60 -6.79 11.11
C GLY A 19 -9.12 -6.73 10.94
N GLU A 20 -9.80 -5.88 11.70
CA GLU A 20 -11.24 -5.68 11.58
C GLU A 20 -11.62 -5.05 10.24
N THR A 21 -10.85 -4.05 9.81
CA THR A 21 -11.06 -3.41 8.50
C THR A 21 -10.93 -4.41 7.37
N LEU A 22 -9.88 -5.22 7.38
CA LEU A 22 -9.63 -6.22 6.33
C LEU A 22 -10.69 -7.32 6.27
N ARG A 23 -11.24 -7.73 7.42
CA ARG A 23 -12.31 -8.75 7.44
C ARG A 23 -13.59 -8.32 6.72
N ARG A 24 -13.79 -7.02 6.54
CA ARG A 24 -14.96 -6.46 5.85
C ARG A 24 -14.76 -6.31 4.34
N GLU A 25 -13.53 -6.54 3.86
CA GLU A 25 -13.18 -6.36 2.46
C GLU A 25 -13.17 -7.70 1.71
N ALA A 26 -13.73 -7.67 0.47
CA ALA A 26 -13.71 -8.83 -0.40
C ALA A 26 -12.31 -9.15 -0.95
N ARG A 27 -11.47 -8.12 -1.07
CA ARG A 27 -10.09 -8.23 -1.59
C ARG A 27 -9.14 -7.48 -0.67
N ALA A 28 -8.06 -8.13 -0.28
CA ALA A 28 -6.93 -7.52 0.41
C ALA A 28 -5.67 -7.70 -0.44
N ALA A 29 -5.03 -6.61 -0.78
CA ALA A 29 -3.92 -6.59 -1.72
C ALA A 29 -2.70 -5.88 -1.13
N ILE A 30 -1.52 -6.35 -1.48
CA ILE A 30 -0.23 -5.74 -1.11
C ILE A 30 0.56 -5.46 -2.39
N PRO A 31 0.83 -4.19 -2.72
CA PRO A 31 1.72 -3.85 -3.82
C PRO A 31 3.14 -4.36 -3.60
N VAL A 32 3.83 -4.75 -4.67
CA VAL A 32 5.25 -5.13 -4.58
C VAL A 32 6.11 -3.99 -4.02
N ILE A 33 5.72 -2.73 -4.25
CA ILE A 33 6.38 -1.56 -3.65
C ILE A 33 6.32 -1.62 -2.12
N VAL A 34 5.15 -1.94 -1.57
CA VAL A 34 4.94 -2.08 -0.12
C VAL A 34 5.76 -3.25 0.43
N LEU A 35 5.80 -4.38 -0.28
CA LEU A 35 6.65 -5.51 0.11
C LEU A 35 8.13 -5.11 0.15
N GLY A 36 8.58 -4.36 -0.84
CA GLY A 36 9.96 -3.85 -0.88
C GLY A 36 10.27 -2.95 0.31
N GLU A 37 9.39 -2.00 0.62
CA GLU A 37 9.54 -1.12 1.78
C GLU A 37 9.51 -1.89 3.11
N PHE A 38 8.59 -2.82 3.25
CA PHE A 38 8.50 -3.65 4.46
C PHE A 38 9.75 -4.52 4.65
N ARG A 39 10.21 -5.21 3.60
CA ARG A 39 11.42 -6.05 3.65
C ARG A 39 12.66 -5.21 3.96
N TYR A 40 12.77 -4.02 3.38
CA TYR A 40 13.83 -3.07 3.70
C TYR A 40 13.78 -2.64 5.17
N GLY A 41 12.58 -2.31 5.66
CA GLY A 41 12.39 -1.86 7.04
C GLY A 41 12.75 -2.90 8.09
N ILE A 42 12.57 -4.19 7.79
CA ILE A 42 12.91 -5.28 8.73
C ILE A 42 14.33 -5.82 8.56
N ALA A 43 15.03 -5.48 7.48
CA ALA A 43 16.31 -6.10 7.12
C ALA A 43 17.38 -5.98 8.20
N GLU A 44 17.41 -4.86 8.93
CA GLU A 44 18.35 -4.60 10.02
C GLU A 44 17.71 -4.77 11.42
N SER A 45 16.44 -5.18 11.48
CA SER A 45 15.77 -5.45 12.74
C SER A 45 16.34 -6.71 13.40
N ARG A 46 16.50 -6.68 14.72
CA ARG A 46 16.84 -7.90 15.48
C ARG A 46 15.71 -8.94 15.45
N HIS A 47 14.49 -8.53 15.07
CA HIS A 47 13.31 -9.39 14.90
C HIS A 47 13.06 -9.75 13.42
N ARG A 48 14.04 -9.52 12.52
CA ARG A 48 13.87 -9.72 11.08
C ARG A 48 13.43 -11.14 10.70
N ALA A 49 13.95 -12.16 11.39
CA ALA A 49 13.60 -13.55 11.13
C ALA A 49 12.13 -13.83 11.44
N ALA A 50 11.61 -13.31 12.56
CA ALA A 50 10.21 -13.45 12.95
C ALA A 50 9.29 -12.71 11.98
N TYR A 51 9.65 -11.50 11.56
CA TYR A 51 8.88 -10.74 10.57
C TYR A 51 8.87 -11.41 9.19
N ALA A 52 10.01 -11.93 8.75
CA ALA A 52 10.11 -12.65 7.47
C ALA A 52 9.25 -13.93 7.49
N GLU A 53 9.30 -14.68 8.59
CA GLU A 53 8.48 -15.89 8.78
C GLU A 53 6.98 -15.55 8.79
N TRP A 54 6.59 -14.49 9.49
CA TRP A 54 5.21 -14.00 9.50
C TRP A 54 4.74 -13.69 8.07
N LEU A 55 5.56 -12.94 7.33
CA LEU A 55 5.23 -12.54 5.96
C LEU A 55 5.06 -13.76 5.05
N GLU A 56 5.98 -14.73 5.12
CA GLU A 56 5.90 -15.96 4.33
C GLU A 56 4.63 -16.76 4.64
N ALA A 57 4.24 -16.81 5.92
CA ALA A 57 3.04 -17.53 6.35
C ALA A 57 1.74 -16.83 5.93
N HIS A 58 1.71 -15.49 5.87
CA HIS A 58 0.48 -14.72 5.65
C HIS A 58 0.33 -14.16 4.24
N LEU A 59 1.43 -13.97 3.51
CA LEU A 59 1.38 -13.43 2.15
C LEU A 59 0.43 -14.18 1.20
N PRO A 60 0.28 -15.53 1.29
CA PRO A 60 -0.69 -16.26 0.47
C PRO A 60 -2.15 -15.84 0.64
N TYR A 61 -2.49 -15.17 1.73
CA TYR A 61 -3.85 -14.66 1.97
C TYR A 61 -4.12 -13.29 1.31
N PHE A 62 -3.10 -12.70 0.71
CA PHE A 62 -3.17 -11.41 0.03
C PHE A 62 -2.95 -11.57 -1.46
N GLU A 63 -3.56 -10.68 -2.22
CA GLU A 63 -3.23 -10.51 -3.63
C GLU A 63 -1.98 -9.62 -3.74
N VAL A 64 -0.91 -10.11 -4.34
CA VAL A 64 0.27 -9.29 -4.60
C VAL A 64 0.08 -8.56 -5.92
N LEU A 65 0.15 -7.24 -5.90
CA LEU A 65 -0.02 -6.40 -7.08
C LEU A 65 1.34 -6.00 -7.66
N ASP A 66 1.60 -6.45 -8.88
CA ASP A 66 2.79 -6.09 -9.63
C ASP A 66 2.60 -4.75 -10.35
N VAL A 67 3.70 -4.02 -10.54
CA VAL A 67 3.75 -2.86 -11.42
C VAL A 67 3.85 -3.37 -12.85
N THR A 68 2.87 -3.00 -13.68
CA THR A 68 2.80 -3.39 -15.09
C THR A 68 2.81 -2.17 -16.01
N ASP A 69 2.79 -2.37 -17.32
CA ASP A 69 2.66 -1.28 -18.27
C ASP A 69 1.39 -0.44 -18.03
N ALA A 70 0.27 -1.09 -17.74
CA ALA A 70 -0.97 -0.39 -17.38
C ALA A 70 -0.82 0.50 -16.15
N THR A 71 -0.02 0.11 -15.16
CA THR A 71 0.27 0.92 -13.99
C THR A 71 0.99 2.21 -14.36
N THR A 72 1.89 2.17 -15.35
CA THR A 72 2.64 3.35 -15.79
C THR A 72 1.75 4.44 -16.34
N VAL A 73 0.66 4.09 -16.99
CA VAL A 73 -0.33 5.05 -17.51
C VAL A 73 -1.01 5.79 -16.36
N ALA A 74 -1.47 5.07 -15.34
CA ALA A 74 -2.06 5.67 -14.15
C ALA A 74 -1.05 6.53 -13.38
N TYR A 75 0.18 6.04 -13.24
CA TYR A 75 1.29 6.75 -12.57
C TYR A 75 1.60 8.08 -13.24
N ALA A 76 1.78 8.09 -14.56
CA ALA A 76 2.07 9.31 -15.31
C ALA A 76 0.93 10.33 -15.19
N GLY A 77 -0.32 9.88 -15.33
CA GLY A 77 -1.49 10.73 -15.22
C GLY A 77 -1.63 11.40 -13.86
N LEU A 78 -1.51 10.63 -12.77
CA LEU A 78 -1.61 11.20 -11.42
C LEU A 78 -0.43 12.12 -11.10
N ARG A 79 0.79 11.80 -11.54
CA ARG A 79 1.96 12.67 -11.33
C ARG A 79 1.80 14.02 -12.00
N VAL A 80 1.29 14.06 -13.22
CA VAL A 80 0.99 15.30 -13.93
C VAL A 80 -0.07 16.11 -13.20
N ALA A 81 -1.18 15.47 -12.76
CA ALA A 81 -2.25 16.13 -12.04
C ALA A 81 -1.77 16.74 -10.72
N LEU A 82 -0.97 15.99 -9.94
CA LEU A 82 -0.43 16.46 -8.66
C LEU A 82 0.58 17.61 -8.85
N ARG A 83 1.43 17.54 -9.87
CA ARG A 83 2.36 18.62 -10.20
C ARG A 83 1.61 19.90 -10.56
N ARG A 84 0.57 19.79 -11.39
CA ARG A 84 -0.23 20.95 -11.81
C ARG A 84 -1.00 21.59 -10.66
N SER A 85 -1.44 20.80 -9.69
CA SER A 85 -2.12 21.30 -8.49
C SER A 85 -1.16 21.80 -7.40
N GLY A 86 0.16 21.68 -7.61
CA GLY A 86 1.16 22.05 -6.62
C GLY A 86 1.22 21.15 -5.39
N ARG A 87 0.76 19.89 -5.51
CA ARG A 87 0.67 18.92 -4.41
C ARG A 87 1.43 17.63 -4.72
N PRO A 88 2.77 17.69 -4.95
CA PRO A 88 3.55 16.49 -5.21
C PRO A 88 3.57 15.57 -3.99
N ILE A 89 3.63 14.26 -4.24
CA ILE A 89 3.78 13.23 -3.21
C ILE A 89 5.05 12.42 -3.47
N PRO A 90 5.58 11.68 -2.47
CA PRO A 90 6.72 10.80 -2.68
C PRO A 90 6.47 9.77 -3.79
N ALA A 91 7.54 9.39 -4.49
CA ALA A 91 7.43 8.50 -5.65
C ALA A 91 6.83 7.12 -5.31
N ASN A 92 7.18 6.54 -4.15
CA ASN A 92 6.61 5.25 -3.74
C ASN A 92 5.11 5.37 -3.49
N ASP A 93 4.64 6.43 -2.84
CA ASP A 93 3.21 6.69 -2.64
C ASP A 93 2.49 6.89 -3.97
N ALA A 94 3.14 7.52 -4.94
CA ALA A 94 2.59 7.68 -6.29
C ALA A 94 2.42 6.33 -7.01
N TRP A 95 3.35 5.39 -6.87
CA TRP A 95 3.21 4.04 -7.40
C TRP A 95 2.09 3.25 -6.73
N ILE A 96 1.97 3.36 -5.41
CA ILE A 96 0.88 2.73 -4.65
C ILE A 96 -0.46 3.31 -5.08
N ALA A 97 -0.56 4.64 -5.20
CA ALA A 97 -1.76 5.31 -5.68
C ALA A 97 -2.12 4.90 -7.12
N ALA A 98 -1.12 4.76 -8.00
CA ALA A 98 -1.33 4.30 -9.36
C ALA A 98 -1.93 2.90 -9.42
N LEU A 99 -1.44 1.98 -8.60
CA LEU A 99 -1.99 0.63 -8.48
C LEU A 99 -3.43 0.66 -7.94
N ALA A 100 -3.71 1.52 -6.96
CA ALA A 100 -5.06 1.67 -6.42
C ALA A 100 -6.05 2.17 -7.49
N LEU A 101 -5.67 3.17 -8.26
CA LEU A 101 -6.49 3.68 -9.37
C LEU A 101 -6.65 2.65 -10.48
N GLN A 102 -5.58 1.97 -10.86
CA GLN A 102 -5.61 0.91 -11.89
C GLN A 102 -6.59 -0.21 -11.53
N HIS A 103 -6.59 -0.65 -10.27
CA HIS A 103 -7.41 -1.76 -9.81
C HIS A 103 -8.74 -1.35 -9.17
N SER A 104 -9.03 -0.05 -9.11
CA SER A 104 -10.22 0.51 -8.47
C SER A 104 -10.36 0.05 -7.01
N LEU A 105 -9.26 0.08 -6.26
CA LEU A 105 -9.19 -0.31 -4.86
C LEU A 105 -8.92 0.90 -3.97
N ALA A 106 -9.51 0.92 -2.78
CA ALA A 106 -9.14 1.87 -1.74
C ALA A 106 -7.75 1.55 -1.17
N VAL A 107 -7.10 2.56 -0.59
CA VAL A 107 -5.82 2.41 0.14
C VAL A 107 -6.07 2.53 1.64
N LEU A 108 -5.64 1.54 2.39
CA LEU A 108 -5.63 1.58 3.86
C LEU A 108 -4.30 2.18 4.31
N SER A 109 -4.33 3.40 4.83
CA SER A 109 -3.15 4.14 5.26
C SER A 109 -3.50 5.25 6.22
N ARG A 110 -2.59 5.54 7.15
CA ARG A 110 -2.61 6.76 7.98
C ARG A 110 -1.92 7.94 7.31
N ASP A 111 -1.32 7.72 6.14
CA ASP A 111 -0.60 8.75 5.42
C ASP A 111 -1.56 9.61 4.57
N GLU A 112 -1.65 10.88 4.92
CA GLU A 112 -2.50 11.85 4.25
C GLU A 112 -2.02 12.24 2.84
N HIS A 113 -0.80 11.81 2.42
CA HIS A 113 -0.34 12.01 1.04
C HIS A 113 -1.34 11.49 0.01
N PHE A 114 -2.08 10.43 0.34
CA PHE A 114 -3.07 9.85 -0.58
C PHE A 114 -4.33 10.70 -0.75
N ASP A 115 -4.62 11.60 0.18
CA ASP A 115 -5.85 12.43 0.13
C ASP A 115 -5.85 13.43 -1.02
N VAL A 116 -4.67 13.81 -1.52
CA VAL A 116 -4.54 14.77 -2.63
C VAL A 116 -4.64 14.14 -4.01
N VAL A 117 -4.69 12.80 -4.08
CA VAL A 117 -4.76 12.07 -5.35
C VAL A 117 -6.20 12.03 -5.86
N PRO A 118 -6.50 12.62 -7.02
CA PRO A 118 -7.86 12.62 -7.54
C PRO A 118 -8.39 11.19 -7.80
N GLY A 119 -9.62 10.92 -7.34
CA GLY A 119 -10.28 9.63 -7.54
C GLY A 119 -9.83 8.51 -6.61
N LEU A 120 -8.90 8.75 -5.70
CA LEU A 120 -8.43 7.77 -4.74
C LEU A 120 -9.26 7.81 -3.45
N ASP A 121 -9.66 6.64 -2.96
CA ASP A 121 -10.29 6.47 -1.65
C ASP A 121 -9.23 6.00 -0.65
N ARG A 122 -8.87 6.88 0.30
CA ARG A 122 -8.03 6.49 1.43
C ARG A 122 -8.92 6.19 2.63
N ARG A 123 -8.63 5.08 3.27
CA ARG A 123 -9.25 4.70 4.53
C ARG A 123 -8.20 4.55 5.61
N THR A 124 -8.63 4.73 6.86
CA THR A 124 -7.78 4.59 8.04
C THR A 124 -8.46 3.68 9.06
N TRP A 125 -7.74 3.34 10.11
CA TRP A 125 -8.22 2.44 11.18
C TRP A 125 -7.96 3.01 12.56
#